data_9e5fd163b4ed4e2b2bf4744badcf0610
#
_entry.id   9e5fd163b4ed4e2b2bf4744badcf0610
#
_cell.length_a   1.000
_cell.length_b   1.000
_cell.length_c   1.000
_cell.angle_alpha   90.00
_cell.angle_beta   90.00
_cell.angle_gamma   90.00
#
_symmetry.space_group_name_H-M   'P 1'
#
loop_
_entity.id
_entity.type
_entity.pdbx_description
1 polymer ?
#
loop_
_entity_poly.entity_id
_entity_poly.type
_entity_poly.pdbx_seq_one_letter_code
_entity_poly.pdbx_strand_id
1 'polypeptide(L)'
;MTVSEAMTRVERLRPDAYGEEIMAGWLSELDGKYRLSLTGKAGTAYTWPDDAGAALFAPYPYDIVYELYLVCLIDWHNREIEAYQNDKAMFDAADAEFRAWWIQTHGSGTADGAAGTGGGGRSGNYWRCLR
;
A
#
# COMPACT_ATOMS: atom_id res chain seq x y z
N MET A 1 12.15 1.29 -1.05
CA MET A 1 11.90 0.44 0.12
C MET A 1 11.72 -1.00 -0.33
N THR A 2 12.30 -1.92 0.38
CA THR A 2 12.10 -3.34 0.10
C THR A 2 11.02 -3.91 1.00
N VAL A 3 10.57 -5.13 0.68
CA VAL A 3 9.59 -5.84 1.51
C VAL A 3 10.09 -5.95 2.96
N SER A 4 11.34 -6.34 3.13
CA SER A 4 11.94 -6.50 4.46
C SER A 4 12.00 -5.18 5.22
N GLU A 5 12.36 -4.11 4.55
CA GLU A 5 12.42 -2.80 5.18
C GLU A 5 11.06 -2.32 5.67
N ALA A 6 10.04 -2.54 4.87
CA ALA A 6 8.67 -2.17 5.27
C ALA A 6 8.26 -2.91 6.53
N MET A 7 8.54 -4.20 6.59
CA MET A 7 8.21 -5.00 7.75
C MET A 7 8.98 -4.56 9.00
N THR A 8 10.25 -4.24 8.84
CA THR A 8 11.07 -3.79 9.95
C THR A 8 10.53 -2.49 10.54
N ARG A 9 10.12 -1.57 9.71
CA ARG A 9 9.56 -0.31 10.18
C ARG A 9 8.26 -0.52 10.93
N VAL A 10 7.40 -1.39 10.42
CA VAL A 10 6.12 -1.67 11.05
C VAL A 10 6.31 -2.37 12.38
N GLU A 11 7.27 -3.26 12.47
CA GLU A 11 7.53 -3.98 13.71
C GLU A 11 7.93 -3.04 14.84
N ARG A 12 8.58 -1.94 14.53
CA ARG A 12 8.90 -0.92 15.53
C ARG A 12 7.66 -0.24 16.08
N LEU A 13 6.64 -0.11 15.26
CA LEU A 13 5.39 0.55 15.63
C LEU A 13 4.39 -0.41 16.25
N ARG A 14 4.37 -1.63 15.79
CA ARG A 14 3.43 -2.67 16.24
C ARG A 14 4.18 -3.98 16.43
N PRO A 15 4.97 -4.12 17.52
CA PRO A 15 5.76 -5.33 17.74
C PRO A 15 4.90 -6.58 17.84
N ASP A 16 5.38 -7.66 17.26
CA ASP A 16 4.78 -9.00 17.36
C ASP A 16 3.32 -9.09 16.97
N ALA A 17 2.87 -8.23 16.09
CA ALA A 17 1.46 -8.20 15.74
C ALA A 17 1.03 -9.39 14.88
N TYR A 18 1.79 -9.67 13.82
CA TYR A 18 1.44 -10.72 12.88
C TYR A 18 2.68 -11.30 12.24
N GLY A 19 2.53 -12.51 11.68
CA GLY A 19 3.62 -13.20 11.03
C GLY A 19 4.08 -12.50 9.76
N GLU A 20 5.34 -12.70 9.43
CA GLU A 20 5.95 -12.06 8.28
C GLU A 20 5.31 -12.49 6.98
N GLU A 21 4.87 -13.74 6.89
CA GLU A 21 4.18 -14.21 5.69
C GLU A 21 2.87 -13.47 5.45
N ILE A 22 2.14 -13.20 6.52
CA ILE A 22 0.87 -12.46 6.42
C ILE A 22 1.13 -11.04 5.97
N MET A 23 2.13 -10.40 6.55
CA MET A 23 2.46 -9.02 6.17
C MET A 23 2.98 -8.94 4.74
N ALA A 24 3.75 -9.93 4.30
CA ALA A 24 4.19 -9.98 2.91
C ALA A 24 3.01 -10.10 1.96
N GLY A 25 2.00 -10.86 2.35
CA GLY A 25 0.77 -10.96 1.57
C GLY A 25 0.04 -9.62 1.45
N TRP A 26 -0.04 -8.90 2.55
CA TRP A 26 -0.68 -7.58 2.54
C TRP A 26 0.09 -6.58 1.67
N LEU A 27 1.42 -6.60 1.75
CA LEU A 27 2.26 -5.76 0.90
C LEU A 27 2.07 -6.10 -0.57
N SER A 28 1.95 -7.38 -0.87
CA SER A 28 1.70 -7.84 -2.25
C SER A 28 0.40 -7.28 -2.79
N GLU A 29 -0.64 -7.26 -1.96
CA GLU A 29 -1.93 -6.73 -2.38
C GLU A 29 -1.85 -5.26 -2.75
N LEU A 30 -1.27 -4.45 -1.89
CA LEU A 30 -1.17 -3.03 -2.15
C LEU A 30 -0.28 -2.75 -3.35
N ASP A 31 0.90 -3.37 -3.37
CA ASP A 31 1.85 -3.16 -4.45
C ASP A 31 1.29 -3.62 -5.78
N GLY A 32 0.58 -4.73 -5.78
CA GLY A 32 -0.09 -5.24 -6.98
C GLY A 32 -1.15 -4.28 -7.49
N LYS A 33 -1.90 -3.66 -6.60
CA LYS A 33 -2.90 -2.66 -6.97
C LYS A 33 -2.26 -1.44 -7.60
N TYR A 34 -1.17 -0.96 -7.04
CA TYR A 34 -0.46 0.17 -7.63
C TYR A 34 0.04 -0.15 -9.02
N ARG A 35 0.70 -1.30 -9.19
CA ARG A 35 1.22 -1.68 -10.49
C ARG A 35 0.11 -1.79 -11.52
N LEU A 36 -0.94 -2.48 -11.16
CA LEU A 36 -2.05 -2.70 -12.10
C LEU A 36 -2.77 -1.40 -12.44
N SER A 37 -3.09 -0.59 -11.43
CA SER A 37 -3.86 0.63 -11.67
C SER A 37 -3.05 1.75 -12.30
N LEU A 38 -1.75 1.82 -12.02
CA LEU A 38 -0.93 2.92 -12.51
C LEU A 38 -0.14 2.59 -13.77
N THR A 39 0.24 1.34 -13.95
CA THR A 39 1.01 0.94 -15.15
C THR A 39 0.21 0.08 -16.10
N GLY A 40 -0.90 -0.47 -15.66
CA GLY A 40 -1.69 -1.40 -16.46
C GLY A 40 -1.13 -2.81 -16.50
N LYS A 41 -0.04 -3.07 -15.81
CA LYS A 41 0.62 -4.38 -15.81
C LYS A 41 0.54 -5.00 -14.44
N ALA A 42 0.09 -6.24 -14.36
CA ALA A 42 0.02 -6.97 -13.11
C ALA A 42 1.43 -7.24 -12.56
N GLY A 43 1.57 -7.10 -11.26
CA GLY A 43 2.79 -7.52 -10.57
C GLY A 43 2.67 -8.95 -10.10
N THR A 44 3.74 -9.47 -9.52
CA THR A 44 3.74 -10.79 -8.89
C THR A 44 3.63 -10.64 -7.39
N ALA A 45 2.97 -11.60 -6.76
CA ALA A 45 2.90 -11.64 -5.30
C ALA A 45 4.28 -11.95 -4.73
N TYR A 46 4.59 -11.34 -3.60
CA TYR A 46 5.85 -11.60 -2.92
C TYR A 46 5.75 -12.83 -2.04
N THR A 47 6.78 -13.66 -2.08
CA THR A 47 6.90 -14.85 -1.25
C THR A 47 7.91 -14.58 -0.15
N TRP A 48 7.54 -14.88 1.08
CA TRP A 48 8.44 -14.68 2.20
C TRP A 48 9.06 -16.02 2.58
N PRO A 49 10.38 -16.09 2.85
CA PRO A 49 11.34 -14.96 2.86
C PRO A 49 12.05 -14.71 1.53
N ASP A 50 11.70 -15.43 0.48
CA ASP A 50 12.44 -15.39 -0.78
C ASP A 50 12.50 -13.99 -1.37
N ASP A 51 11.42 -13.24 -1.26
CA ASP A 51 11.32 -11.89 -1.82
C ASP A 51 11.57 -10.78 -0.81
N ALA A 52 12.25 -11.10 0.29
CA ALA A 52 12.53 -10.10 1.33
C ALA A 52 13.24 -8.87 0.78
N GLY A 53 14.12 -9.06 -0.19
CA GLY A 53 14.87 -7.98 -0.81
C GLY A 53 14.22 -7.35 -2.03
N ALA A 54 13.01 -7.77 -2.37
CA ALA A 54 12.32 -7.23 -3.55
C ALA A 54 11.95 -5.77 -3.32
N ALA A 55 12.17 -4.95 -4.35
CA ALA A 55 11.83 -3.53 -4.29
C ALA A 55 10.35 -3.32 -4.50
N LEU A 56 9.76 -2.51 -3.63
CA LEU A 56 8.36 -2.13 -3.75
C LEU A 56 8.22 -1.02 -4.79
N PHE A 57 7.02 -0.91 -5.34
CA PHE A 57 6.76 -0.05 -6.50
C PHE A 57 6.90 1.44 -6.19
N ALA A 58 6.30 1.91 -5.10
CA ALA A 58 6.33 3.33 -4.76
C ALA A 58 7.72 3.74 -4.28
N PRO A 59 8.32 4.78 -4.89
CA PRO A 59 9.64 5.22 -4.51
C PRO A 59 9.62 6.15 -3.31
N TYR A 60 10.78 6.34 -2.69
CA TYR A 60 10.94 7.36 -1.67
C TYR A 60 10.65 8.75 -2.28
N PRO A 61 9.96 9.65 -1.61
CA PRO A 61 9.44 9.55 -0.24
C PRO A 61 8.01 9.02 -0.14
N TYR A 62 7.45 8.49 -1.21
CA TYR A 62 6.08 8.02 -1.23
C TYR A 62 5.91 6.60 -0.68
N ASP A 63 7.00 5.93 -0.41
CA ASP A 63 6.99 4.55 0.08
C ASP A 63 6.43 4.39 1.50
N ILE A 64 6.16 5.49 2.18
CA ILE A 64 5.49 5.45 3.48
C ILE A 64 4.11 4.80 3.39
N VAL A 65 3.51 4.74 2.22
CA VAL A 65 2.20 4.11 2.04
C VAL A 65 2.21 2.64 2.50
N TYR A 66 3.32 1.95 2.32
CA TYR A 66 3.40 0.55 2.72
C TYR A 66 3.37 0.39 4.24
N GLU A 67 4.11 1.23 4.93
CA GLU A 67 4.13 1.24 6.38
C GLU A 67 2.75 1.56 6.95
N LEU A 68 2.12 2.60 6.43
CA LEU A 68 0.81 3.01 6.89
C LEU A 68 -0.25 1.95 6.59
N TYR A 69 -0.15 1.29 5.44
CA TYR A 69 -1.09 0.24 5.09
C TYR A 69 -1.01 -0.93 6.06
N LEU A 70 0.20 -1.38 6.36
CA LEU A 70 0.39 -2.50 7.28
C LEU A 70 -0.12 -2.17 8.68
N VAL A 71 0.20 -0.98 9.16
CA VAL A 71 -0.27 -0.55 10.48
C VAL A 71 -1.80 -0.48 10.51
N CYS A 72 -2.38 0.05 9.46
CA CYS A 72 -3.83 0.13 9.34
C CYS A 72 -4.49 -1.26 9.43
N LEU A 73 -3.94 -2.24 8.72
CA LEU A 73 -4.48 -3.59 8.75
C LEU A 73 -4.28 -4.27 10.10
N ILE A 74 -3.15 -4.04 10.72
CA ILE A 74 -2.88 -4.58 12.06
C ILE A 74 -3.90 -4.04 13.06
N ASP A 75 -4.13 -2.74 13.04
CA ASP A 75 -5.08 -2.12 13.95
C ASP A 75 -6.50 -2.64 13.69
N TRP A 76 -6.86 -2.82 12.44
CA TRP A 76 -8.16 -3.37 12.08
C TRP A 76 -8.33 -4.78 12.64
N HIS A 77 -7.34 -5.63 12.43
CA HIS A 77 -7.42 -7.01 12.90
C HIS A 77 -7.37 -7.12 14.42
N ASN A 78 -6.71 -6.18 15.07
CA ASN A 78 -6.66 -6.11 16.53
C ASN A 78 -7.89 -5.42 17.14
N ARG A 79 -8.77 -4.93 16.31
CA ARG A 79 -10.00 -4.22 16.70
C ARG A 79 -9.73 -2.94 17.49
N GLU A 80 -8.63 -2.30 17.22
CA GLU A 80 -8.30 -1.02 17.80
C GLU A 80 -8.87 0.08 16.92
N ILE A 81 -10.14 0.39 17.14
CA ILE A 81 -10.90 1.22 16.22
C ILE A 81 -10.37 2.63 16.08
N GLU A 82 -10.02 3.28 17.19
CA GLU A 82 -9.51 4.66 17.13
C GLU A 82 -8.17 4.72 16.40
N ALA A 83 -7.26 3.80 16.72
CA ALA A 83 -5.98 3.74 16.04
C ALA A 83 -6.17 3.45 14.56
N TYR A 84 -7.07 2.53 14.24
CA TYR A 84 -7.38 2.20 12.85
C TYR A 84 -7.88 3.43 12.08
N GLN A 85 -8.79 4.18 12.66
CA GLN A 85 -9.35 5.36 11.99
C GLN A 85 -8.28 6.41 11.71
N ASN A 86 -7.40 6.64 12.67
CA ASN A 86 -6.30 7.58 12.50
C ASN A 86 -5.31 7.11 11.43
N ASP A 87 -4.93 5.86 11.51
CA ASP A 87 -3.95 5.31 10.58
C ASP A 87 -4.51 5.22 9.16
N LYS A 88 -5.81 4.91 9.06
CA LYS A 88 -6.48 4.88 7.77
C LYS A 88 -6.51 6.26 7.12
N ALA A 89 -6.80 7.29 7.91
CA ALA A 89 -6.80 8.66 7.39
C ALA A 89 -5.41 9.03 6.88
N MET A 90 -4.36 8.66 7.60
CA MET A 90 -3.00 8.91 7.17
C MET A 90 -2.65 8.13 5.91
N PHE A 91 -3.07 6.86 5.85
CA PHE A 91 -2.84 6.06 4.66
C PHE A 91 -3.56 6.65 3.45
N ASP A 92 -4.82 7.01 3.61
CA ASP A 92 -5.60 7.56 2.49
C ASP A 92 -4.95 8.83 1.95
N ALA A 93 -4.44 9.69 2.82
CA ALA A 93 -3.76 10.91 2.40
C ALA A 93 -2.46 10.60 1.65
N ALA A 94 -1.66 9.69 2.17
CA ALA A 94 -0.41 9.30 1.53
C ALA A 94 -0.64 8.60 0.20
N ASP A 95 -1.66 7.75 0.14
CA ASP A 95 -2.04 7.06 -1.08
C ASP A 95 -2.44 8.06 -2.17
N ALA A 96 -3.25 9.06 -1.81
CA ALA A 96 -3.68 10.08 -2.74
C ALA A 96 -2.50 10.90 -3.25
N GLU A 97 -1.57 11.26 -2.38
CA GLU A 97 -0.37 11.99 -2.77
C GLU A 97 0.49 11.20 -3.76
N PHE A 98 0.69 9.92 -3.47
CA PHE A 98 1.48 9.08 -4.34
C PHE A 98 0.85 8.94 -5.72
N ARG A 99 -0.45 8.69 -5.77
CA ARG A 99 -1.16 8.53 -7.04
C ARG A 99 -1.13 9.82 -7.84
N ALA A 100 -1.32 10.96 -7.19
CA ALA A 100 -1.27 12.25 -7.86
C ALA A 100 0.12 12.51 -8.45
N TRP A 101 1.16 12.25 -7.66
CA TRP A 101 2.53 12.40 -8.14
C TRP A 101 2.82 11.50 -9.33
N TRP A 102 2.40 10.25 -9.25
CA TRP A 102 2.62 9.30 -10.34
C TRP A 102 1.97 9.78 -11.63
N ILE A 103 0.71 10.19 -11.54
CA ILE A 103 -0.03 10.65 -12.71
C ILE A 103 0.62 11.89 -13.31
N GLN A 104 1.04 12.83 -12.49
CA GLN A 104 1.73 14.04 -12.98
C GLN A 104 3.05 13.72 -13.68
N THR A 105 3.75 12.72 -13.19
CA THR A 105 5.10 12.42 -13.67
C THR A 105 5.09 11.48 -14.88
N HIS A 106 4.17 10.53 -14.91
CA HIS A 106 4.17 9.47 -15.92
C HIS A 106 2.92 9.44 -16.77
N GLY A 107 1.92 10.18 -16.39
CA GLY A 107 0.59 9.82 -16.74
C GLY A 107 -0.07 10.56 -17.89
N SER A 108 0.63 11.37 -18.63
CA SER A 108 -0.08 12.13 -19.67
C SER A 108 -0.81 11.19 -20.65
N GLY A 109 -0.18 10.09 -21.00
CA GLY A 109 -0.80 9.12 -21.89
C GLY A 109 -1.92 8.34 -21.24
N THR A 110 -1.85 8.12 -19.94
CA THR A 110 -2.84 7.35 -19.23
C THR A 110 -3.88 8.23 -18.56
N ALA A 111 -3.64 9.52 -18.53
CA ALA A 111 -4.55 10.45 -17.87
C ALA A 111 -5.97 10.34 -18.42
N ASP A 112 -6.11 10.11 -19.68
CA ASP A 112 -7.42 10.02 -20.32
C ASP A 112 -8.26 8.91 -19.73
N GLY A 113 -7.65 7.73 -19.65
CA GLY A 113 -8.35 6.60 -19.09
C GLY A 113 -8.57 6.74 -17.60
N ALA A 114 -7.58 7.30 -16.93
CA ALA A 114 -7.65 7.44 -15.49
C ALA A 114 -8.69 8.46 -15.05
N ALA A 115 -8.88 9.49 -15.83
CA ALA A 115 -9.77 10.58 -15.44
C ALA A 115 -11.18 10.09 -15.14
N GLY A 116 -11.66 9.16 -15.94
CA GLY A 116 -13.02 8.67 -15.77
C GLY A 116 -13.19 7.74 -14.58
N THR A 117 -12.13 7.17 -14.11
CA THR A 117 -12.22 6.13 -13.09
C THR A 117 -11.58 6.50 -11.76
N GLY A 118 -11.03 7.68 -11.67
CA GLY A 118 -10.30 8.08 -10.47
C GLY A 118 -11.08 7.90 -9.19
N GLY A 119 -12.33 8.29 -9.19
CA GLY A 119 -13.18 8.15 -8.03
C GLY A 119 -13.41 6.70 -7.64
N GLY A 120 -13.63 5.87 -8.62
CA GLY A 120 -13.83 4.47 -8.37
C GLY A 120 -12.61 3.81 -7.77
N GLY A 121 -11.44 4.22 -8.23
CA GLY A 121 -10.21 3.66 -7.70
C GLY A 121 -10.05 3.93 -6.22
N ARG A 122 -10.42 5.10 -5.77
CA ARG A 122 -10.34 5.43 -4.35
C ARG A 122 -11.27 4.57 -3.52
N SER A 123 -12.47 4.37 -4.02
CA SER A 123 -13.42 3.51 -3.32
C SER A 123 -12.85 2.11 -3.13
N GLY A 124 -12.20 1.59 -4.15
CA GLY A 124 -11.59 0.27 -4.06
C GLY A 124 -10.55 0.17 -2.95
N ASN A 125 -9.72 1.20 -2.79
CA ASN A 125 -8.73 1.22 -1.74
C ASN A 125 -9.37 1.24 -0.36
N TYR A 126 -10.44 1.97 -0.22
CA TYR A 126 -11.19 2.03 1.03
C TYR A 126 -11.62 0.64 1.47
N TRP A 127 -12.25 -0.07 0.55
CA TRP A 127 -12.74 -1.41 0.85
C TRP A 127 -11.61 -2.35 1.22
N ARG A 128 -10.47 -2.20 0.57
CA ARG A 128 -9.34 -3.07 0.85
C ARG A 128 -8.86 -2.89 2.29
N CYS A 129 -8.81 -1.68 2.76
CA CYS A 129 -8.36 -1.42 4.12
C CYS A 129 -9.36 -1.94 5.16
N LEU A 130 -10.65 -1.96 4.82
CA LEU A 130 -11.67 -2.43 5.73
C LEU A 130 -11.73 -3.94 5.87
N ARG A 131 -11.13 -4.66 4.95
CA ARG A 131 -11.11 -6.11 5.05
C ARG A 131 -10.08 -6.61 6.01
#